data_ef5f79e3d3b00238dccfb198d2a209c2
#
_entry.id   ef5f79e3d3b00238dccfb198d2a209c2
#
_cell.length_a   1.000
_cell.length_b   1.000
_cell.length_c   1.000
_cell.angle_alpha   90.00
_cell.angle_beta   90.00
_cell.angle_gamma   90.00
#
_symmetry.space_group_name_H-M   'P 1'
#
loop_
_entity.id
_entity.type
_entity.pdbx_description
1 polymer ?
#
loop_
_entity_poly.entity_id
_entity_poly.type
_entity_poly.pdbx_seq_one_letter_code
_entity_poly.pdbx_strand_id
1 'polypeptide(L)'
;FTQTATLDNSESVIVSHSEAKATTAYQATRALDIAITQSSRTSRAGNGTPVDDQLQLNAVPAQEAKSDFDMGSDGVKWMTSQNAQIYASRNGGRYSLLSAISIDAEQSIGVSLPETGEYTISIPEDCDASEYETVWLKDKETGKAVDLKEGSYLFKATQTGEMNNRFNISFNRKEADMNSDITIISSGNYHILIKGLKQNDLIRIYGTSGVLALQKQAKSDTEQLRSPVNGTVAVEVTRGGKQIAVKKIALK
;
A
#
# COMPACT_ATOMS: atom_id res chain seq x y z
N PHE A 1 51.12 -12.07 -39.25
CA PHE A 1 49.79 -12.67 -39.52
C PHE A 1 48.76 -12.04 -38.60
N THR A 2 48.00 -11.09 -39.16
CA THR A 2 46.93 -10.41 -38.47
C THR A 2 45.63 -11.13 -38.85
N GLN A 3 44.99 -11.80 -37.91
CA GLN A 3 43.66 -12.35 -38.11
C GLN A 3 42.64 -11.35 -37.62
N THR A 4 41.91 -10.76 -38.54
CA THR A 4 40.75 -9.94 -38.27
C THR A 4 39.57 -10.88 -38.07
N ALA A 5 39.04 -10.97 -36.84
CA ALA A 5 37.79 -11.65 -36.55
C ALA A 5 36.63 -10.67 -36.85
N THR A 6 35.92 -10.95 -37.92
CA THR A 6 34.60 -10.33 -38.17
C THR A 6 33.58 -10.99 -37.27
N LEU A 7 33.00 -10.23 -36.35
CA LEU A 7 31.83 -10.65 -35.62
C LEU A 7 30.60 -10.57 -36.53
N ASP A 8 30.10 -11.72 -36.92
CA ASP A 8 28.80 -11.84 -37.59
C ASP A 8 27.68 -11.62 -36.55
N ASN A 9 26.89 -10.62 -36.80
CA ASN A 9 25.86 -10.10 -35.85
C ASN A 9 24.46 -10.68 -36.14
N SER A 10 24.38 -11.94 -36.59
CA SER A 10 23.11 -12.56 -37.01
C SER A 10 22.63 -13.75 -36.19
N GLU A 11 23.22 -14.03 -35.04
CA GLU A 11 22.61 -14.99 -34.09
C GLU A 11 21.93 -14.26 -32.92
N SER A 12 20.64 -14.03 -33.06
CA SER A 12 19.79 -13.76 -31.92
C SER A 12 19.71 -15.02 -31.06
N VAL A 13 20.45 -15.03 -29.95
CA VAL A 13 20.31 -16.06 -28.92
C VAL A 13 18.93 -15.82 -28.28
N ILE A 14 17.94 -16.60 -28.71
CA ILE A 14 16.69 -16.72 -27.97
C ILE A 14 17.01 -17.48 -26.70
N VAL A 15 17.28 -16.75 -25.61
CA VAL A 15 17.27 -17.31 -24.27
C VAL A 15 15.83 -17.64 -23.97
N SER A 16 15.42 -18.90 -24.19
CA SER A 16 14.18 -19.42 -23.66
C SER A 16 14.27 -19.32 -22.14
N HIS A 17 13.67 -18.28 -21.57
CA HIS A 17 13.37 -18.25 -20.15
C HIS A 17 12.36 -19.37 -19.93
N SER A 18 12.84 -20.48 -19.35
CA SER A 18 11.98 -21.45 -18.71
C SER A 18 11.01 -20.69 -17.82
N GLU A 19 9.72 -20.98 -17.99
CA GLU A 19 8.60 -20.40 -17.28
C GLU A 19 8.96 -20.14 -15.82
N ALA A 20 9.31 -18.91 -15.50
CA ALA A 20 9.24 -18.44 -14.15
C ALA A 20 7.76 -18.57 -13.77
N LYS A 21 7.49 -19.50 -12.86
CA LYS A 21 6.23 -19.66 -12.16
C LYS A 21 5.68 -18.26 -11.95
N ALA A 22 4.53 -17.96 -12.53
CA ALA A 22 3.88 -16.67 -12.41
C ALA A 22 3.68 -16.42 -10.91
N THR A 23 4.62 -15.77 -10.31
CA THR A 23 4.44 -15.07 -9.05
C THR A 23 3.31 -14.11 -9.36
N THR A 24 2.19 -14.28 -8.71
CA THR A 24 1.03 -13.39 -8.74
C THR A 24 1.56 -11.98 -8.90
N ALA A 25 1.32 -11.38 -10.06
CA ALA A 25 1.74 -10.01 -10.30
C ALA A 25 1.06 -9.19 -9.21
N TYR A 26 1.82 -8.83 -8.19
CA TYR A 26 1.46 -7.86 -7.20
C TYR A 26 1.16 -6.60 -8.01
N GLN A 27 -0.13 -6.31 -8.20
CA GLN A 27 -0.50 -5.00 -8.71
C GLN A 27 -0.02 -4.04 -7.63
N ALA A 28 1.09 -3.38 -7.92
CA ALA A 28 1.61 -2.35 -7.07
C ALA A 28 0.45 -1.39 -6.82
N THR A 29 -0.14 -1.47 -5.64
CA THR A 29 -0.95 -0.39 -5.12
C THR A 29 -0.08 0.84 -5.27
N ARG A 30 -0.59 1.89 -5.90
CA ARG A 30 0.19 3.11 -6.11
C ARG A 30 0.74 3.54 -4.76
N ALA A 31 2.04 3.74 -4.69
CA ALA A 31 2.67 4.24 -3.49
C ALA A 31 2.06 5.61 -3.14
N LEU A 32 1.73 5.80 -1.88
CA LEU A 32 1.30 7.10 -1.37
C LEU A 32 2.55 7.95 -1.12
N ASP A 33 2.62 9.09 -1.76
CA ASP A 33 3.68 10.07 -1.53
C ASP A 33 3.31 11.01 -0.40
N ILE A 34 4.23 11.18 0.55
CA ILE A 34 4.15 12.17 1.63
C ILE A 34 5.30 13.15 1.46
N ALA A 35 5.00 14.42 1.29
CA ALA A 35 5.97 15.48 1.06
C ALA A 35 6.23 16.30 2.31
N ILE A 36 7.45 16.83 2.44
CA ILE A 36 7.79 17.89 3.37
C ILE A 36 8.24 19.13 2.60
N THR A 37 7.83 20.32 3.06
CA THR A 37 8.18 21.61 2.48
C THR A 37 8.49 22.62 3.58
N GLN A 38 9.54 23.39 3.42
CA GLN A 38 9.85 24.52 4.29
C GLN A 38 9.06 25.75 3.83
N SER A 39 8.25 26.36 4.72
CA SER A 39 7.35 27.47 4.39
C SER A 39 8.05 28.73 3.89
N SER A 40 9.33 28.94 4.24
CA SER A 40 10.12 30.09 3.79
C SER A 40 10.65 29.98 2.36
N ARG A 41 10.55 28.80 1.72
CA ARG A 41 11.00 28.63 0.33
C ARG A 41 9.94 29.09 -0.64
N THR A 42 10.17 30.23 -1.26
CA THR A 42 9.38 30.69 -2.42
C THR A 42 9.76 29.88 -3.65
N SER A 43 8.74 29.45 -4.42
CA SER A 43 8.92 28.74 -5.69
C SER A 43 9.90 29.53 -6.59
N ARG A 44 11.01 28.90 -6.97
CA ARG A 44 11.78 29.36 -8.13
C ARG A 44 10.98 29.01 -9.37
N ALA A 45 10.32 30.01 -9.95
CA ALA A 45 9.70 30.01 -11.28
C ALA A 45 9.34 28.63 -11.88
N GLY A 46 8.25 28.05 -11.41
CA GLY A 46 7.63 26.84 -11.94
C GLY A 46 6.26 26.66 -11.30
N ASN A 47 5.27 26.20 -12.08
CA ASN A 47 3.87 26.06 -11.67
C ASN A 47 3.64 24.90 -10.67
N GLY A 48 4.34 24.87 -9.53
CA GLY A 48 4.13 23.84 -8.50
C GLY A 48 4.55 24.33 -7.12
N THR A 49 3.94 23.80 -6.08
CA THR A 49 4.37 24.00 -4.70
C THR A 49 5.77 23.38 -4.53
N PRO A 50 6.77 24.13 -4.04
CA PRO A 50 8.11 23.58 -3.87
C PRO A 50 8.05 22.44 -2.83
N VAL A 51 8.57 21.28 -3.18
CA VAL A 51 8.73 20.14 -2.29
C VAL A 51 10.21 19.98 -1.99
N ASP A 52 10.58 19.93 -0.70
CA ASP A 52 11.96 19.72 -0.30
C ASP A 52 12.35 18.25 -0.41
N ASP A 53 11.43 17.34 -0.06
CA ASP A 53 11.65 15.90 -0.06
C ASP A 53 10.34 15.12 0.00
N GLN A 54 10.38 13.85 -0.42
CA GLN A 54 9.25 12.94 -0.44
C GLN A 54 9.59 11.58 0.17
N LEU A 55 8.57 10.96 0.76
CA LEU A 55 8.56 9.61 1.28
C LEU A 55 7.46 8.83 0.60
N GLN A 56 7.77 7.64 0.09
CA GLN A 56 6.81 6.74 -0.54
C GLN A 56 6.41 5.62 0.41
N LEU A 57 5.11 5.41 0.57
CA LEU A 57 4.55 4.37 1.43
C LEU A 57 3.54 3.54 0.65
N ASN A 58 3.66 2.23 0.73
CA ASN A 58 2.68 1.32 0.18
C ASN A 58 2.06 0.49 1.31
N ALA A 59 0.81 0.81 1.65
CA ALA A 59 0.07 0.09 2.69
C ALA A 59 -0.61 -1.15 2.11
N VAL A 60 -0.43 -2.28 2.78
CA VAL A 60 -0.96 -3.58 2.41
C VAL A 60 -1.73 -4.21 3.56
N PRO A 61 -2.62 -5.19 3.31
CA PRO A 61 -3.25 -5.96 4.38
C PRO A 61 -2.21 -6.55 5.35
N ALA A 62 -2.55 -6.67 6.63
CA ALA A 62 -1.62 -7.09 7.68
C ALA A 62 -0.90 -8.42 7.39
N GLN A 63 -1.57 -9.36 6.73
CA GLN A 63 -0.99 -10.67 6.34
C GLN A 63 0.05 -10.57 5.22
N GLU A 64 0.11 -9.46 4.50
CA GLU A 64 1.07 -9.20 3.41
C GLU A 64 2.16 -8.25 3.85
N ALA A 65 1.99 -7.62 5.03
CA ALA A 65 2.94 -6.65 5.55
C ALA A 65 4.25 -7.31 5.95
N LYS A 66 5.35 -6.60 5.72
CA LYS A 66 6.70 -7.01 6.11
C LYS A 66 7.17 -6.18 7.30
N SER A 67 7.76 -6.83 8.30
CA SER A 67 8.36 -6.18 9.46
C SER A 67 9.79 -5.73 9.20
N ASP A 68 10.48 -6.44 8.29
CA ASP A 68 11.90 -6.24 8.01
C ASP A 68 12.13 -5.57 6.66
N PHE A 69 13.34 -5.06 6.48
CA PHE A 69 13.78 -4.46 5.22
C PHE A 69 13.84 -5.50 4.10
N ASP A 70 13.26 -5.17 2.96
CA ASP A 70 13.31 -5.97 1.74
C ASP A 70 14.11 -5.24 0.66
N MET A 71 15.34 -5.69 0.42
CA MET A 71 16.25 -5.08 -0.55
C MET A 71 15.67 -5.02 -1.98
N GLY A 72 14.70 -5.87 -2.31
CA GLY A 72 14.07 -5.90 -3.64
C GLY A 72 12.97 -4.88 -3.83
N SER A 73 12.46 -4.28 -2.75
CA SER A 73 11.25 -3.44 -2.82
C SER A 73 11.27 -2.19 -1.93
N ASP A 74 12.14 -2.13 -0.91
CA ASP A 74 12.27 -0.97 -0.04
C ASP A 74 13.47 -0.11 -0.42
N GLY A 75 13.37 1.20 -0.22
CA GLY A 75 14.43 2.16 -0.51
C GLY A 75 15.03 2.76 0.77
N VAL A 76 16.33 2.61 0.96
CA VAL A 76 17.04 3.28 2.05
C VAL A 76 17.07 4.80 1.81
N LYS A 77 16.84 5.59 2.85
CA LYS A 77 16.94 7.04 2.77
C LYS A 77 18.39 7.51 2.74
N TRP A 78 18.72 8.24 1.69
CA TRP A 78 20.02 8.92 1.59
C TRP A 78 19.92 10.27 2.28
N MET A 79 20.55 10.41 3.44
CA MET A 79 20.48 11.63 4.25
C MET A 79 21.38 12.74 3.71
N THR A 80 20.84 13.95 3.61
CA THR A 80 21.58 15.17 3.28
C THR A 80 21.32 16.24 4.35
N SER A 81 22.18 17.24 4.42
CA SER A 81 22.03 18.34 5.39
C SER A 81 21.52 19.65 4.77
N GLN A 82 21.24 19.65 3.47
CA GLN A 82 20.93 20.90 2.75
C GLN A 82 19.45 21.23 2.70
N ASN A 83 18.58 20.21 2.71
CA ASN A 83 17.13 20.37 2.59
C ASN A 83 16.43 19.67 3.77
N ALA A 84 15.20 20.07 4.03
CA ALA A 84 14.33 19.29 4.90
C ALA A 84 14.13 17.91 4.30
N GLN A 85 14.16 16.89 5.12
CA GLN A 85 13.97 15.50 4.69
C GLN A 85 12.89 14.81 5.52
N ILE A 86 12.13 13.93 4.86
CA ILE A 86 11.14 13.06 5.47
C ILE A 86 11.46 11.61 5.15
N TYR A 87 11.27 10.71 6.12
CA TYR A 87 11.58 9.29 5.97
C TYR A 87 10.72 8.44 6.89
N ALA A 88 10.48 7.20 6.50
CA ALA A 88 9.94 6.20 7.40
C ALA A 88 11.04 5.66 8.31
N SER A 89 10.72 5.48 9.59
CA SER A 89 11.63 4.91 10.59
C SER A 89 11.15 3.51 10.96
N ARG A 90 12.01 2.50 10.76
CA ARG A 90 11.72 1.10 11.12
C ARG A 90 12.99 0.41 11.55
N ASN A 91 12.97 -0.27 12.72
CA ASN A 91 14.11 -1.04 13.26
C ASN A 91 15.43 -0.26 13.28
N GLY A 92 15.38 1.05 13.56
CA GLY A 92 16.56 1.94 13.57
C GLY A 92 17.04 2.37 12.18
N GLY A 93 16.46 1.86 11.12
CA GLY A 93 16.70 2.28 9.73
C GLY A 93 15.86 3.48 9.30
N ARG A 94 16.29 4.16 8.26
CA ARG A 94 15.58 5.27 7.59
C ARG A 94 15.35 4.90 6.15
N TYR A 95 14.10 5.09 5.69
CA TYR A 95 13.67 4.62 4.37
C TYR A 95 12.97 5.73 3.62
N SER A 96 13.30 5.90 2.35
CA SER A 96 12.60 6.77 1.39
C SER A 96 11.40 6.08 0.74
N LEU A 97 11.39 4.74 0.78
CA LEU A 97 10.31 3.90 0.29
C LEU A 97 10.14 2.70 1.23
N LEU A 98 8.91 2.46 1.69
CA LEU A 98 8.50 1.20 2.31
C LEU A 98 7.34 0.60 1.52
N SER A 99 7.57 -0.56 0.92
CA SER A 99 6.67 -1.18 -0.06
C SER A 99 5.56 -2.02 0.54
N ALA A 100 5.66 -2.43 1.79
CA ALA A 100 4.69 -3.36 2.40
C ALA A 100 4.50 -3.05 3.90
N ILE A 101 3.99 -1.86 4.21
CA ILE A 101 3.58 -1.50 5.57
C ILE A 101 2.17 -2.02 5.86
N SER A 102 1.90 -2.43 7.10
CA SER A 102 0.54 -2.84 7.48
C SER A 102 -0.42 -1.66 7.46
N ILE A 103 -1.57 -1.84 6.81
CA ILE A 103 -2.65 -0.84 6.84
C ILE A 103 -3.29 -0.72 8.23
N ASP A 104 -3.21 -1.77 9.03
CA ASP A 104 -3.80 -1.83 10.37
C ASP A 104 -2.84 -1.33 11.47
N ALA A 105 -1.65 -0.85 11.10
CA ALA A 105 -0.64 -0.39 12.03
C ALA A 105 -0.18 1.04 11.75
N GLU A 106 0.27 1.74 12.80
CA GLU A 106 0.92 3.04 12.65
C GLU A 106 2.37 2.84 12.15
N GLN A 107 2.77 3.60 11.13
CA GLN A 107 4.15 3.68 10.67
C GLN A 107 4.81 4.93 11.23
N SER A 108 5.95 4.76 11.88
CA SER A 108 6.73 5.89 12.40
C SER A 108 7.42 6.66 11.28
N ILE A 109 7.28 8.00 11.32
CA ILE A 109 7.86 8.93 10.37
C ILE A 109 8.83 9.85 11.12
N GLY A 110 10.02 10.01 10.55
CA GLY A 110 11.02 10.96 11.00
C GLY A 110 11.21 12.09 9.98
N VAL A 111 11.76 13.18 10.47
CA VAL A 111 12.19 14.31 9.64
C VAL A 111 13.61 14.72 10.03
N SER A 112 14.36 15.28 9.08
CA SER A 112 15.64 15.94 9.32
C SER A 112 15.57 17.35 8.79
N LEU A 113 15.76 18.33 9.65
CA LEU A 113 15.53 19.74 9.34
C LEU A 113 16.85 20.53 9.40
N PRO A 114 17.23 21.21 8.30
CA PRO A 114 18.47 22.00 8.26
C PRO A 114 18.40 23.27 9.11
N GLU A 115 17.20 23.82 9.28
CA GLU A 115 16.95 25.10 9.96
C GLU A 115 15.74 25.00 10.88
N THR A 116 15.65 25.91 11.85
CA THR A 116 14.41 26.13 12.62
C THR A 116 13.41 26.92 11.77
N GLY A 117 12.12 26.75 12.00
CA GLY A 117 11.11 27.46 11.22
C GLY A 117 9.83 26.68 11.04
N GLU A 118 9.03 27.08 10.09
CA GLU A 118 7.76 26.45 9.76
C GLU A 118 7.92 25.48 8.60
N TYR A 119 7.34 24.30 8.77
CA TYR A 119 7.34 23.20 7.80
C TYR A 119 5.95 22.63 7.63
N THR A 120 5.67 22.20 6.42
CA THR A 120 4.40 21.58 6.06
C THR A 120 4.63 20.12 5.63
N ILE A 121 3.82 19.23 6.15
CA ILE A 121 3.71 17.83 5.66
C ILE A 121 2.37 17.70 4.93
N SER A 122 2.39 17.14 3.72
CA SER A 122 1.21 17.01 2.88
C SER A 122 1.30 15.81 1.95
N ILE A 123 0.17 15.42 1.37
CA ILE A 123 0.13 14.58 0.18
C ILE A 123 0.29 15.52 -1.02
N PRO A 124 1.26 15.28 -1.95
CA PRO A 124 1.39 16.09 -3.18
C PRO A 124 0.12 16.04 -4.04
N GLU A 125 -0.16 17.13 -4.75
CA GLU A 125 -1.37 17.25 -5.58
C GLU A 125 -1.44 16.23 -6.73
N ASP A 126 -0.29 15.78 -7.22
CA ASP A 126 -0.15 14.78 -8.28
C ASP A 126 -0.18 13.33 -7.75
N CYS A 127 -0.22 13.14 -6.42
CA CYS A 127 -0.32 11.83 -5.80
C CYS A 127 -1.77 11.35 -5.75
N ASP A 128 -2.03 10.18 -6.30
CA ASP A 128 -3.35 9.54 -6.23
C ASP A 128 -3.54 8.80 -4.89
N ALA A 129 -4.18 9.45 -3.94
CA ALA A 129 -4.56 8.88 -2.65
C ALA A 129 -6.01 8.34 -2.62
N SER A 130 -6.63 8.10 -3.80
CA SER A 130 -8.04 7.71 -3.91
C SER A 130 -8.38 6.35 -3.28
N GLU A 131 -7.39 5.47 -3.12
CA GLU A 131 -7.56 4.16 -2.46
C GLU A 131 -7.77 4.26 -0.95
N TYR A 132 -7.35 5.37 -0.33
CA TYR A 132 -7.48 5.57 1.11
C TYR A 132 -8.73 6.38 1.42
N GLU A 133 -9.45 5.99 2.46
CA GLU A 133 -10.53 6.79 3.05
C GLU A 133 -9.93 7.97 3.82
N THR A 134 -8.97 7.68 4.68
CA THR A 134 -8.23 8.67 5.46
C THR A 134 -6.74 8.33 5.52
N VAL A 135 -5.91 9.37 5.66
CA VAL A 135 -4.46 9.28 5.89
C VAL A 135 -4.12 10.16 7.09
N TRP A 136 -4.14 9.56 8.28
CA TRP A 136 -3.90 10.30 9.51
C TRP A 136 -2.42 10.48 9.79
N LEU A 137 -2.00 11.73 9.95
CA LEU A 137 -0.70 12.10 10.51
C LEU A 137 -0.88 12.55 11.95
N LYS A 138 -0.20 11.90 12.89
CA LYS A 138 -0.18 12.26 14.30
C LYS A 138 1.19 12.80 14.69
N ASP A 139 1.25 14.04 15.18
CA ASP A 139 2.43 14.62 15.80
C ASP A 139 2.48 14.24 17.28
N LYS A 140 3.45 13.46 17.68
CA LYS A 140 3.61 12.99 19.08
C LYS A 140 4.09 14.08 20.03
N GLU A 141 4.72 15.13 19.49
CA GLU A 141 5.19 16.26 20.30
C GLU A 141 4.02 17.15 20.74
N THR A 142 3.08 17.40 19.83
CA THR A 142 1.91 18.26 20.11
C THR A 142 0.65 17.48 20.46
N GLY A 143 0.61 16.19 20.20
CA GLY A 143 -0.58 15.35 20.33
C GLY A 143 -1.65 15.58 19.26
N LYS A 144 -1.40 16.45 18.27
CA LYS A 144 -2.35 16.73 17.19
C LYS A 144 -2.37 15.61 16.16
N ALA A 145 -3.55 15.35 15.61
CA ALA A 145 -3.74 14.46 14.47
C ALA A 145 -4.52 15.19 13.37
N VAL A 146 -4.11 15.01 12.13
CA VAL A 146 -4.71 15.63 10.93
C VAL A 146 -4.86 14.57 9.85
N ASP A 147 -6.01 14.56 9.16
CA ASP A 147 -6.17 13.78 7.94
C ASP A 147 -5.52 14.54 6.77
N LEU A 148 -4.42 14.00 6.25
CA LEU A 148 -3.69 14.64 5.14
C LEU A 148 -4.48 14.68 3.83
N LYS A 149 -5.59 13.94 3.71
CA LYS A 149 -6.49 14.05 2.56
C LYS A 149 -7.39 15.26 2.62
N GLU A 150 -7.67 15.77 3.81
CA GLU A 150 -8.48 16.97 4.03
C GLU A 150 -7.63 18.24 4.06
N GLY A 151 -6.30 18.09 4.27
CA GLY A 151 -5.39 19.23 4.31
C GLY A 151 -3.98 18.87 4.73
N SER A 152 -3.11 19.86 4.71
CA SER A 152 -1.72 19.72 5.12
C SER A 152 -1.53 19.97 6.61
N TYR A 153 -0.44 19.43 7.18
CA TYR A 153 -0.06 19.67 8.56
C TYR A 153 1.10 20.66 8.64
N LEU A 154 0.82 21.83 9.19
CA LEU A 154 1.83 22.86 9.47
C LEU A 154 2.37 22.67 10.90
N PHE A 155 3.70 22.63 11.05
CA PHE A 155 4.35 22.60 12.35
C PHE A 155 5.55 23.56 12.40
N LYS A 156 5.85 24.03 13.62
CA LYS A 156 7.02 24.86 13.86
C LYS A 156 8.14 24.02 14.47
N ALA A 157 9.29 24.00 13.84
CA ALA A 157 10.49 23.36 14.37
C ALA A 157 11.31 24.39 15.19
N THR A 158 11.56 24.05 16.43
CA THR A 158 12.38 24.84 17.36
C THR A 158 13.81 24.33 17.44
N GLN A 159 14.10 23.19 16.83
CA GLN A 159 15.41 22.55 16.77
C GLN A 159 15.71 22.11 15.34
N THR A 160 16.98 22.00 15.01
CA THR A 160 17.49 21.43 13.76
C THR A 160 17.90 19.98 13.94
N GLY A 161 18.15 19.28 12.84
CA GLY A 161 18.61 17.90 12.83
C GLY A 161 17.49 16.88 12.79
N GLU A 162 17.79 15.66 13.20
CA GLU A 162 16.91 14.51 13.05
C GLU A 162 15.91 14.38 14.22
N MET A 163 14.66 14.17 13.85
CA MET A 163 13.55 13.83 14.76
C MET A 163 12.94 12.50 14.32
N ASN A 164 13.60 11.40 14.69
CA ASN A 164 13.36 10.07 14.13
C ASN A 164 11.96 9.49 14.34
N ASN A 165 11.27 9.89 15.41
CA ASN A 165 9.98 9.30 15.80
C ASN A 165 8.95 10.37 16.17
N ARG A 166 9.05 11.56 15.58
CA ARG A 166 8.12 12.65 15.90
C ARG A 166 6.71 12.36 15.42
N PHE A 167 6.57 11.81 14.22
CA PHE A 167 5.28 11.59 13.61
C PHE A 167 4.94 10.11 13.49
N ASN A 168 3.66 9.80 13.51
CA ASN A 168 3.11 8.52 13.08
C ASN A 168 2.11 8.76 11.96
N ILE A 169 2.11 7.86 10.96
CA ILE A 169 1.09 7.83 9.92
C ILE A 169 0.29 6.53 10.03
N SER A 170 -1.01 6.64 9.82
CA SER A 170 -1.93 5.50 9.75
C SER A 170 -2.93 5.70 8.63
N PHE A 171 -3.48 4.60 8.12
CA PHE A 171 -4.33 4.58 6.95
C PHE A 171 -5.66 3.92 7.26
N ASN A 172 -6.75 4.48 6.72
CA ASN A 172 -7.98 3.73 6.51
C ASN A 172 -8.18 3.58 5.01
N ARG A 173 -8.27 2.33 4.54
CA ARG A 173 -8.68 2.09 3.15
C ARG A 173 -10.16 2.39 3.03
N LYS A 174 -10.54 3.02 1.92
CA LYS A 174 -11.93 2.94 1.50
C LYS A 174 -12.27 1.46 1.44
N GLU A 175 -13.30 1.04 2.15
CA GLU A 175 -13.93 -0.24 1.84
C GLU A 175 -14.14 -0.19 0.34
N ALA A 176 -13.49 -1.11 -0.40
CA ALA A 176 -13.62 -1.16 -1.84
C ALA A 176 -15.12 -1.06 -2.10
N ASP A 177 -15.54 -0.05 -2.89
CA ASP A 177 -16.95 0.16 -3.19
C ASP A 177 -17.52 -1.20 -3.55
N MET A 178 -18.18 -1.82 -2.56
CA MET A 178 -18.80 -3.13 -2.70
C MET A 178 -20.12 -2.96 -3.48
N ASN A 179 -20.11 -2.00 -4.41
CA ASN A 179 -21.05 -1.93 -5.50
C ASN A 179 -20.63 -2.92 -6.60
N SER A 180 -20.10 -4.05 -6.15
CA SER A 180 -19.97 -5.20 -7.04
C SER A 180 -21.38 -5.76 -7.20
N ASP A 181 -21.77 -6.07 -8.43
CA ASP A 181 -22.99 -6.86 -8.73
C ASP A 181 -23.01 -8.21 -8.00
N ILE A 182 -22.04 -8.44 -7.10
CA ILE A 182 -21.88 -9.65 -6.31
C ILE A 182 -22.84 -9.65 -5.13
N THR A 183 -23.76 -10.58 -5.13
CA THR A 183 -24.69 -10.85 -4.03
C THR A 183 -24.24 -12.12 -3.30
N ILE A 184 -23.99 -12.02 -2.00
CA ILE A 184 -23.63 -13.17 -1.14
C ILE A 184 -24.72 -13.31 -0.08
N ILE A 185 -25.40 -14.47 -0.06
CA ILE A 185 -26.48 -14.76 0.88
C ILE A 185 -26.37 -16.19 1.42
N SER A 186 -26.84 -16.38 2.67
CA SER A 186 -27.06 -17.72 3.20
C SER A 186 -28.34 -18.28 2.59
N SER A 187 -28.26 -19.48 2.01
CA SER A 187 -29.40 -20.20 1.41
C SER A 187 -29.91 -21.36 2.24
N GLY A 188 -29.55 -21.41 3.52
CA GLY A 188 -29.95 -22.47 4.46
C GLY A 188 -29.05 -23.70 4.39
N ASN A 189 -29.14 -24.59 5.39
CA ASN A 189 -28.38 -25.84 5.47
C ASN A 189 -26.87 -25.68 5.20
N TYR A 190 -26.26 -24.61 5.76
CA TYR A 190 -24.85 -24.27 5.55
C TYR A 190 -24.47 -23.95 4.11
N HIS A 191 -25.43 -23.65 3.23
CA HIS A 191 -25.17 -23.25 1.85
C HIS A 191 -25.08 -21.72 1.73
N ILE A 192 -24.19 -21.32 0.84
CA ILE A 192 -23.92 -19.94 0.48
C ILE A 192 -24.21 -19.78 -1.00
N LEU A 193 -25.10 -18.89 -1.35
CA LEU A 193 -25.39 -18.54 -2.73
C LEU A 193 -24.67 -17.23 -3.06
N ILE A 194 -23.89 -17.25 -4.14
CA ILE A 194 -23.12 -16.09 -4.62
C ILE A 194 -23.55 -15.84 -6.07
N LYS A 195 -23.97 -14.61 -6.38
CA LYS A 195 -24.40 -14.18 -7.73
C LYS A 195 -23.55 -13.03 -8.22
N GLY A 196 -23.52 -12.80 -9.55
CA GLY A 196 -22.77 -11.75 -10.20
C GLY A 196 -21.28 -12.09 -10.42
N LEU A 197 -20.93 -13.38 -10.26
CA LEU A 197 -19.58 -13.88 -10.50
C LEU A 197 -19.23 -13.83 -11.99
N LYS A 198 -17.96 -13.70 -12.29
CA LYS A 198 -17.38 -13.97 -13.63
C LYS A 198 -16.55 -15.24 -13.59
N GLN A 199 -16.39 -15.87 -14.74
CA GLN A 199 -15.53 -17.04 -14.85
C GLN A 199 -14.11 -16.73 -14.31
N ASN A 200 -13.56 -17.64 -13.51
CA ASN A 200 -12.28 -17.51 -12.80
C ASN A 200 -12.25 -16.54 -11.61
N ASP A 201 -13.36 -15.94 -11.20
CA ASP A 201 -13.39 -15.27 -9.89
C ASP A 201 -13.02 -16.27 -8.80
N LEU A 202 -12.17 -15.87 -7.86
CA LEU A 202 -11.75 -16.74 -6.78
C LEU A 202 -12.60 -16.46 -5.54
N ILE A 203 -13.27 -17.50 -5.07
CA ILE A 203 -14.13 -17.47 -3.88
C ILE A 203 -13.36 -18.12 -2.72
N ARG A 204 -13.27 -17.44 -1.59
CA ARG A 204 -12.68 -17.94 -0.36
C ARG A 204 -13.67 -17.82 0.79
N ILE A 205 -13.72 -18.84 1.63
CA ILE A 205 -14.56 -18.88 2.84
C ILE A 205 -13.63 -19.05 4.04
N TYR A 206 -13.74 -18.14 5.00
CA TYR A 206 -12.95 -18.16 6.23
C TYR A 206 -13.88 -18.40 7.43
N GLY A 207 -13.42 -19.21 8.37
CA GLY A 207 -14.07 -19.35 9.67
C GLY A 207 -13.86 -18.14 10.59
N THR A 208 -14.48 -18.15 11.77
CA THR A 208 -14.36 -17.09 12.78
C THR A 208 -12.93 -16.87 13.28
N SER A 209 -12.07 -17.87 13.19
CA SER A 209 -10.65 -17.80 13.53
C SER A 209 -9.78 -17.19 12.43
N GLY A 210 -10.37 -16.77 11.30
CA GLY A 210 -9.63 -16.29 10.12
C GLY A 210 -8.97 -17.39 9.30
N VAL A 211 -9.13 -18.67 9.66
CA VAL A 211 -8.58 -19.79 8.90
C VAL A 211 -9.39 -20.01 7.63
N LEU A 212 -8.68 -20.15 6.51
CA LEU A 212 -9.27 -20.49 5.22
C LEU A 212 -9.90 -21.88 5.27
N ALA A 213 -11.23 -21.94 5.12
CA ALA A 213 -12.00 -23.18 5.17
C ALA A 213 -12.28 -23.76 3.78
N LEU A 214 -12.47 -22.90 2.77
CA LEU A 214 -12.74 -23.32 1.40
C LEU A 214 -12.21 -22.29 0.42
N GLN A 215 -11.64 -22.77 -0.70
CA GLN A 215 -11.27 -21.94 -1.85
C GLN A 215 -11.79 -22.60 -3.12
N LYS A 216 -12.43 -21.82 -4.00
CA LYS A 216 -12.97 -22.31 -5.27
C LYS A 216 -12.92 -21.21 -6.34
N GLN A 217 -12.63 -21.59 -7.58
CA GLN A 217 -12.82 -20.70 -8.73
C GLN A 217 -14.26 -20.81 -9.24
N ALA A 218 -14.87 -19.67 -9.53
CA ALA A 218 -16.20 -19.60 -10.12
C ALA A 218 -16.18 -20.12 -11.56
N LYS A 219 -17.17 -20.93 -11.90
CA LYS A 219 -17.39 -21.50 -13.24
C LYS A 219 -18.56 -20.82 -13.96
N SER A 220 -19.43 -20.16 -13.20
CA SER A 220 -20.65 -19.51 -13.70
C SER A 220 -20.88 -18.20 -12.93
N ASP A 221 -21.84 -17.41 -13.37
CA ASP A 221 -22.25 -16.14 -12.73
C ASP A 221 -22.92 -16.37 -11.36
N THR A 222 -23.37 -17.60 -11.10
CA THR A 222 -24.01 -17.99 -9.86
C THR A 222 -23.41 -19.29 -9.37
N GLU A 223 -22.90 -19.28 -8.14
CA GLU A 223 -22.37 -20.47 -7.47
C GLU A 223 -23.09 -20.71 -6.14
N GLN A 224 -23.42 -21.97 -5.89
CA GLN A 224 -23.90 -22.42 -4.59
C GLN A 224 -22.85 -23.32 -3.94
N LEU A 225 -22.37 -22.91 -2.78
CA LEU A 225 -21.31 -23.61 -2.06
C LEU A 225 -21.81 -24.07 -0.71
N ARG A 226 -21.45 -25.29 -0.31
CA ARG A 226 -21.64 -25.74 1.06
C ARG A 226 -20.41 -25.34 1.88
N SER A 227 -20.63 -24.62 2.97
CA SER A 227 -19.54 -24.28 3.89
C SER A 227 -19.08 -25.52 4.66
N PRO A 228 -17.77 -25.76 4.75
CA PRO A 228 -17.24 -26.84 5.59
C PRO A 228 -17.23 -26.49 7.08
N VAL A 229 -17.54 -25.25 7.44
CA VAL A 229 -17.59 -24.74 8.82
C VAL A 229 -18.95 -24.13 9.12
N ASN A 230 -19.35 -24.23 10.38
CA ASN A 230 -20.64 -23.75 10.89
C ASN A 230 -20.50 -22.39 11.54
N GLY A 231 -21.64 -21.71 11.77
CA GLY A 231 -21.68 -20.44 12.44
C GLY A 231 -21.40 -19.25 11.52
N THR A 232 -20.71 -18.24 12.00
CA THR A 232 -20.38 -17.06 11.19
C THR A 232 -19.16 -17.32 10.33
N VAL A 233 -19.25 -17.01 9.04
CA VAL A 233 -18.15 -17.12 8.08
C VAL A 233 -17.95 -15.80 7.37
N ALA A 234 -16.72 -15.49 6.95
CA ALA A 234 -16.43 -14.45 6.00
C ALA A 234 -16.27 -15.06 4.61
N VAL A 235 -16.98 -14.52 3.63
CA VAL A 235 -16.91 -14.94 2.23
C VAL A 235 -16.27 -13.81 1.46
N GLU A 236 -15.16 -14.10 0.81
CA GLU A 236 -14.40 -13.19 -0.04
C GLU A 236 -14.51 -13.62 -1.50
N VAL A 237 -14.65 -12.65 -2.40
CA VAL A 237 -14.57 -12.86 -3.85
C VAL A 237 -13.51 -11.94 -4.43
N THR A 238 -12.57 -12.52 -5.18
CA THR A 238 -11.51 -11.77 -5.86
C THR A 238 -11.57 -12.00 -7.36
N ARG A 239 -11.33 -10.94 -8.15
CA ARG A 239 -11.28 -10.95 -9.61
C ARG A 239 -9.95 -10.37 -10.07
N GLY A 240 -9.17 -11.15 -10.83
CA GLY A 240 -7.85 -10.70 -11.28
C GLY A 240 -6.89 -10.36 -10.13
N GLY A 241 -7.01 -11.04 -8.97
CA GLY A 241 -6.24 -10.76 -7.78
C GLY A 241 -6.76 -9.62 -6.90
N LYS A 242 -7.75 -8.84 -7.36
CA LYS A 242 -8.37 -7.75 -6.59
C LYS A 242 -9.61 -8.27 -5.85
N GLN A 243 -9.73 -7.94 -4.56
CA GLN A 243 -10.95 -8.19 -3.79
C GLN A 243 -12.09 -7.33 -4.32
N ILE A 244 -13.19 -7.98 -4.76
CA ILE A 244 -14.37 -7.31 -5.33
C ILE A 244 -15.59 -7.41 -4.42
N ALA A 245 -15.61 -8.36 -3.50
CA ALA A 245 -16.64 -8.47 -2.48
C ALA A 245 -16.11 -9.20 -1.25
N VAL A 246 -16.55 -8.77 -0.07
CA VAL A 246 -16.41 -9.51 1.17
C VAL A 246 -17.70 -9.38 1.99
N LYS A 247 -18.17 -10.47 2.59
CA LYS A 247 -19.36 -10.43 3.45
C LYS A 247 -19.27 -11.44 4.58
N LYS A 248 -19.58 -10.99 5.79
CA LYS A 248 -19.80 -11.88 6.92
C LYS A 248 -21.26 -12.34 6.93
N ILE A 249 -21.48 -13.66 6.98
CA ILE A 249 -22.79 -14.26 7.01
C ILE A 249 -22.88 -15.33 8.11
N ALA A 250 -24.03 -15.42 8.75
CA ALA A 250 -24.32 -16.48 9.70
C ALA A 250 -24.99 -17.64 8.95
N LEU A 251 -24.42 -18.83 9.12
CA LEU A 251 -24.94 -20.08 8.54
C LEU A 251 -25.71 -20.83 9.60
N LYS A 252 -26.92 -21.21 9.28
CA LYS A 252 -27.83 -21.98 10.12
C LYS A 252 -28.20 -23.29 9.44
#